data_b02d524d5ae6cee558b79f5cd9e942a0
#
_entry.id   b02d524d5ae6cee558b79f5cd9e942a0
#
_cell.length_a   1.000
_cell.length_b   1.000
_cell.length_c   1.000
_cell.angle_alpha   90.00
_cell.angle_beta   90.00
_cell.angle_gamma   90.00
#
_symmetry.space_group_name_H-M   'P 1'
#
loop_
_entity.id
_entity.type
_entity.pdbx_description
1 polymer ?
#
loop_
_entity_poly.entity_id
_entity_poly.type
_entity_poly.pdbx_seq_one_letter_code
_entity_poly.pdbx_strand_id
1 'polypeptide(L)'
;MLCSVGFASPPDWLKSYDCLSQGEKMRVDIARALCLEKPVIVFDEFTSVVDREIAMVSAYAFSKAVRRSKKKFIAVTCHYDVVDWLDPDWVFCTDTMEFSRKKRVRQPVELRVYRCGTNLWKMFRNYHYLNGSLGAGVRCYTAVYQGKPVALIAVACVRMKAKYYRVSRLVVLPDYQGIGVGKRFLNFIAELYSSQTRMPFYILTSNPQIIRGDMKSWKVTRFGHASRGKNDSKINNEITSSLSRNRITVSLQYTRKE
;
A
#
# COMPACT_ATOMS: atom_id res chain seq x y z
N MET A 1 1.05 -13.34 -0.07
CA MET A 1 -0.17 -13.33 0.78
C MET A 1 -0.19 -12.14 1.75
N LEU A 2 0.86 -11.86 2.56
CA LEU A 2 0.91 -10.74 3.51
C LEU A 2 0.47 -9.40 2.93
N CYS A 3 0.99 -9.04 1.77
CA CYS A 3 0.58 -7.80 1.08
C CYS A 3 -0.91 -7.74 0.70
N SER A 4 -1.57 -8.88 0.45
CA SER A 4 -2.97 -8.88 0.04
C SER A 4 -3.94 -8.59 1.18
N VAL A 5 -3.52 -8.84 2.41
CA VAL A 5 -4.26 -8.54 3.64
C VAL A 5 -3.86 -7.21 4.27
N GLY A 6 -3.05 -6.40 3.59
CA GLY A 6 -2.63 -5.08 4.06
C GLY A 6 -1.37 -5.07 4.92
N PHE A 7 -0.69 -6.18 5.11
CA PHE A 7 0.60 -6.24 5.80
C PHE A 7 1.74 -6.15 4.77
N ALA A 8 2.08 -4.92 4.37
CA ALA A 8 2.87 -4.66 3.17
C ALA A 8 4.24 -4.00 3.44
N SER A 9 4.64 -3.86 4.70
CA SER A 9 5.92 -3.29 5.09
C SER A 9 6.99 -4.41 5.19
N PRO A 10 7.95 -4.51 4.25
CA PRO A 10 8.97 -5.56 4.30
C PRO A 10 9.80 -5.60 5.59
N PRO A 11 10.17 -4.47 6.23
CA PRO A 11 10.83 -4.50 7.52
C PRO A 11 10.02 -5.19 8.62
N ASP A 12 8.69 -5.05 8.60
CA ASP A 12 7.81 -5.63 9.61
C ASP A 12 7.65 -7.15 9.44
N TRP A 13 7.90 -7.69 8.25
CA TRP A 13 7.90 -9.14 8.02
C TRP A 13 9.05 -9.88 8.72
N LEU A 14 10.09 -9.14 9.10
CA LEU A 14 11.26 -9.68 9.80
C LEU A 14 11.14 -9.57 11.32
N LYS A 15 10.08 -8.93 11.82
CA LYS A 15 9.81 -8.87 13.27
C LYS A 15 9.28 -10.19 13.78
N SER A 16 9.58 -10.51 15.05
CA SER A 16 8.90 -11.57 15.77
C SER A 16 7.39 -11.25 15.84
N TYR A 17 6.55 -12.30 15.76
CA TYR A 17 5.09 -12.16 15.87
C TYR A 17 4.68 -11.41 17.14
N ASP A 18 5.37 -11.68 18.28
CA ASP A 18 5.07 -11.05 19.57
C ASP A 18 5.28 -9.54 19.57
N CYS A 19 6.19 -9.04 18.72
CA CYS A 19 6.48 -7.61 18.56
C CYS A 19 5.50 -6.87 17.64
N LEU A 20 4.56 -7.59 17.02
CA LEU A 20 3.56 -6.98 16.14
C LEU A 20 2.42 -6.36 16.95
N SER A 21 1.88 -5.25 16.47
CA SER A 21 0.63 -4.68 16.98
C SER A 21 -0.55 -5.65 16.77
N GLN A 22 -1.64 -5.47 17.50
CA GLN A 22 -2.82 -6.33 17.36
C GLN A 22 -3.39 -6.33 15.92
N GLY A 23 -3.40 -5.17 15.26
CA GLY A 23 -3.82 -5.07 13.87
C GLY A 23 -2.88 -5.79 12.89
N GLU A 24 -1.58 -5.79 13.15
CA GLU A 24 -0.59 -6.53 12.36
C GLU A 24 -0.72 -8.03 12.60
N LYS A 25 -0.88 -8.48 13.86
CA LYS A 25 -1.14 -9.88 14.23
C LYS A 25 -2.37 -10.41 13.50
N MET A 26 -3.49 -9.71 13.60
CA MET A 26 -4.73 -10.08 12.90
C MET A 26 -4.49 -10.26 11.40
N ARG A 27 -3.75 -9.36 10.73
CA ARG A 27 -3.44 -9.47 9.30
C ARG A 27 -2.56 -10.66 8.99
N VAL A 28 -1.59 -10.96 9.85
CA VAL A 28 -0.71 -12.14 9.70
C VAL A 28 -1.50 -13.43 9.86
N ASP A 29 -2.39 -13.52 10.86
CA ASP A 29 -3.23 -14.69 11.10
C ASP A 29 -4.19 -14.95 9.93
N ILE A 30 -4.78 -13.89 9.40
CA ILE A 30 -5.60 -13.98 8.19
C ILE A 30 -4.78 -14.44 6.99
N ALA A 31 -3.57 -13.90 6.80
CA ALA A 31 -2.69 -14.32 5.70
C ALA A 31 -2.30 -15.80 5.85
N ARG A 32 -2.01 -16.25 7.06
CA ARG A 32 -1.72 -17.65 7.39
C ARG A 32 -2.91 -18.54 7.05
N ALA A 33 -4.11 -18.19 7.50
CA ALA A 33 -5.33 -18.94 7.21
C ALA A 33 -5.61 -19.04 5.71
N LEU A 34 -5.36 -17.97 4.95
CA LEU A 34 -5.48 -17.97 3.49
C LEU A 34 -4.44 -18.87 2.79
N CYS A 35 -3.29 -19.14 3.40
CA CYS A 35 -2.28 -20.07 2.88
C CYS A 35 -2.59 -21.53 3.16
N LEU A 36 -3.39 -21.85 4.18
CA LEU A 36 -3.75 -23.23 4.49
C LEU A 36 -4.58 -23.85 3.35
N GLU A 37 -4.42 -25.15 3.11
CA GLU A 37 -5.19 -25.89 2.10
C GLU A 37 -6.62 -26.26 2.57
N LYS A 38 -7.26 -25.37 3.30
CA LYS A 38 -8.64 -25.56 3.79
C LYS A 38 -9.60 -24.74 2.91
N PRO A 39 -10.73 -25.32 2.49
CA PRO A 39 -11.69 -24.61 1.63
C PRO A 39 -12.51 -23.57 2.38
N VAL A 40 -12.66 -23.72 3.70
CA VAL A 40 -13.42 -22.83 4.57
C VAL A 40 -12.53 -22.31 5.68
N ILE A 41 -12.60 -21.01 5.93
CA ILE A 41 -11.95 -20.31 7.02
C ILE A 41 -13.03 -19.76 7.94
N VAL A 42 -12.95 -20.06 9.21
CA VAL A 42 -13.79 -19.46 10.25
C VAL A 42 -12.91 -18.59 11.12
N PHE A 43 -13.29 -17.35 11.32
CA PHE A 43 -12.57 -16.41 12.19
C PHE A 43 -13.54 -15.92 13.26
N ASP A 44 -13.28 -16.36 14.48
CA ASP A 44 -14.07 -15.95 15.66
C ASP A 44 -13.55 -14.63 16.19
N GLU A 45 -14.43 -13.86 16.84
CA GLU A 45 -14.15 -12.51 17.34
C GLU A 45 -13.50 -11.59 16.30
N PHE A 46 -13.98 -11.67 15.05
CA PHE A 46 -13.43 -10.88 13.96
C PHE A 46 -13.47 -9.38 14.28
N THR A 47 -12.30 -8.74 14.36
CA THR A 47 -12.06 -7.34 14.70
C THR A 47 -12.29 -6.91 16.17
N SER A 48 -12.52 -7.84 17.09
CA SER A 48 -12.83 -7.50 18.50
C SER A 48 -11.65 -6.84 19.23
N VAL A 49 -10.41 -7.18 18.86
CA VAL A 49 -9.18 -6.74 19.55
C VAL A 49 -8.47 -5.56 18.88
N VAL A 50 -9.09 -4.94 17.87
CA VAL A 50 -8.45 -3.86 17.11
C VAL A 50 -9.32 -2.60 17.10
N ASP A 51 -8.65 -1.45 17.00
CA ASP A 51 -9.31 -0.16 16.80
C ASP A 51 -10.24 -0.17 15.57
N ARG A 52 -11.35 0.58 15.64
CA ARG A 52 -12.40 0.54 14.61
C ARG A 52 -11.91 1.02 13.24
N GLU A 53 -10.96 1.97 13.17
CA GLU A 53 -10.37 2.41 11.90
C GLU A 53 -9.51 1.30 11.30
N ILE A 54 -8.70 0.63 12.12
CA ILE A 54 -7.86 -0.51 11.72
C ILE A 54 -8.74 -1.70 11.31
N ALA A 55 -9.81 -1.96 12.08
CA ALA A 55 -10.80 -2.98 11.78
C ALA A 55 -11.43 -2.79 10.40
N MET A 56 -11.88 -1.58 10.09
CA MET A 56 -12.49 -1.23 8.81
C MET A 56 -11.54 -1.49 7.63
N VAL A 57 -10.32 -0.95 7.70
CA VAL A 57 -9.34 -1.11 6.61
C VAL A 57 -8.91 -2.57 6.45
N SER A 58 -8.74 -3.27 7.57
CA SER A 58 -8.40 -4.70 7.57
C SER A 58 -9.53 -5.54 6.97
N ALA A 59 -10.78 -5.27 7.33
CA ALA A 59 -11.96 -5.94 6.78
C ALA A 59 -12.08 -5.73 5.25
N TYR A 60 -11.86 -4.51 4.75
CA TYR A 60 -11.83 -4.23 3.30
C TYR A 60 -10.71 -4.99 2.58
N ALA A 61 -9.49 -4.96 3.14
CA ALA A 61 -8.35 -5.66 2.55
C ALA A 61 -8.60 -7.17 2.51
N PHE A 62 -9.14 -7.69 3.59
CA PHE A 62 -9.47 -9.09 3.76
C PHE A 62 -10.59 -9.55 2.83
N SER A 63 -11.74 -8.87 2.78
CA SER A 63 -12.83 -9.15 1.85
C SER A 63 -12.32 -9.29 0.40
N LYS A 64 -11.43 -8.38 0.01
CA LYS A 64 -10.79 -8.42 -1.31
C LYS A 64 -9.87 -9.62 -1.50
N ALA A 65 -9.11 -10.01 -0.47
CA ALA A 65 -8.19 -11.16 -0.52
C ALA A 65 -8.94 -12.48 -0.61
N VAL A 66 -10.00 -12.66 0.20
CA VAL A 66 -10.86 -13.84 0.19
C VAL A 66 -11.53 -14.03 -1.18
N ARG A 67 -12.11 -12.97 -1.74
CA ARG A 67 -12.77 -13.03 -3.06
C ARG A 67 -11.83 -13.43 -4.20
N ARG A 68 -10.52 -13.23 -4.03
CA ARG A 68 -9.49 -13.65 -4.99
C ARG A 68 -9.00 -15.07 -4.77
N SER A 69 -9.14 -15.59 -3.54
CA SER A 69 -8.59 -16.89 -3.15
C SER A 69 -9.48 -18.09 -3.47
N LYS A 70 -10.71 -17.89 -3.95
CA LYS A 70 -11.75 -18.92 -4.14
C LYS A 70 -12.14 -19.68 -2.85
N LYS A 71 -11.73 -19.18 -1.67
CA LYS A 71 -12.06 -19.78 -0.37
C LYS A 71 -13.36 -19.22 0.17
N LYS A 72 -14.06 -20.01 0.99
CA LYS A 72 -15.20 -19.55 1.78
C LYS A 72 -14.72 -19.00 3.10
N PHE A 73 -15.36 -17.95 3.59
CA PHE A 73 -15.02 -17.32 4.85
C PHE A 73 -16.27 -17.04 5.68
N ILE A 74 -16.19 -17.32 6.96
CA ILE A 74 -17.22 -17.00 7.94
C ILE A 74 -16.55 -16.14 9.01
N ALA A 75 -17.05 -14.92 9.20
CA ALA A 75 -16.69 -14.05 10.32
C ALA A 75 -17.75 -14.17 11.40
N VAL A 76 -17.34 -14.42 12.63
CA VAL A 76 -18.18 -14.27 13.82
C VAL A 76 -17.73 -13.00 14.52
N THR A 77 -18.65 -12.08 14.77
CA THR A 77 -18.35 -10.77 15.36
C THR A 77 -19.54 -10.22 16.12
N CYS A 78 -19.25 -9.49 17.19
CA CYS A 78 -20.26 -8.72 17.94
C CYS A 78 -20.48 -7.29 17.37
N HIS A 79 -19.77 -6.93 16.29
CA HIS A 79 -19.79 -5.58 15.73
C HIS A 79 -20.56 -5.51 14.42
N TYR A 80 -21.67 -4.79 14.41
CA TYR A 80 -22.56 -4.66 13.25
C TYR A 80 -21.95 -3.92 12.06
N ASP A 81 -21.06 -2.95 12.28
CA ASP A 81 -20.38 -2.18 11.25
C ASP A 81 -19.45 -3.04 10.35
N VAL A 82 -18.99 -4.19 10.85
CA VAL A 82 -18.22 -5.17 10.08
C VAL A 82 -18.98 -5.67 8.85
N VAL A 83 -20.30 -5.71 8.92
CA VAL A 83 -21.16 -6.15 7.81
C VAL A 83 -20.98 -5.25 6.59
N ASP A 84 -20.88 -3.93 6.78
CA ASP A 84 -20.68 -2.98 5.69
C ASP A 84 -19.26 -3.03 5.12
N TRP A 85 -18.28 -3.35 5.94
CA TRP A 85 -16.88 -3.40 5.53
C TRP A 85 -16.50 -4.70 4.82
N LEU A 86 -17.02 -5.83 5.29
CA LEU A 86 -16.78 -7.13 4.65
C LEU A 86 -17.61 -7.30 3.39
N ASP A 87 -18.77 -6.64 3.29
CA ASP A 87 -19.74 -6.81 2.20
C ASP A 87 -20.04 -8.30 1.96
N PRO A 88 -20.54 -9.04 2.97
CA PRO A 88 -20.69 -10.48 2.91
C PRO A 88 -21.83 -10.89 1.97
N ASP A 89 -21.79 -12.15 1.51
CA ASP A 89 -22.87 -12.73 0.68
C ASP A 89 -24.14 -13.00 1.50
N TRP A 90 -23.98 -13.24 2.81
CA TRP A 90 -25.06 -13.46 3.76
C TRP A 90 -24.68 -13.02 5.17
N VAL A 91 -25.68 -12.72 5.98
CA VAL A 91 -25.56 -12.38 7.40
C VAL A 91 -26.59 -13.19 8.18
N PHE A 92 -26.17 -13.77 9.28
CA PHE A 92 -27.04 -14.35 10.30
C PHE A 92 -26.88 -13.54 11.58
N CYS A 93 -27.97 -12.91 12.06
CA CYS A 93 -27.98 -12.14 13.30
C CYS A 93 -28.50 -13.03 14.42
N THR A 94 -27.67 -13.29 15.43
CA THR A 94 -28.04 -14.14 16.57
C THR A 94 -29.01 -13.46 17.53
N ASP A 95 -29.03 -12.12 17.57
CA ASP A 95 -29.92 -11.37 18.45
C ASP A 95 -31.38 -11.43 17.98
N THR A 96 -31.59 -11.36 16.67
CA THR A 96 -32.92 -11.43 16.04
C THR A 96 -33.26 -12.80 15.47
N MET A 97 -32.29 -13.72 15.43
CA MET A 97 -32.36 -15.02 14.76
C MET A 97 -32.75 -14.92 13.28
N GLU A 98 -32.36 -13.80 12.64
CA GLU A 98 -32.67 -13.53 11.25
C GLU A 98 -31.51 -13.90 10.33
N PHE A 99 -31.85 -14.52 9.21
CA PHE A 99 -30.94 -14.78 8.12
C PHE A 99 -31.27 -13.88 6.93
N SER A 100 -30.27 -13.11 6.46
CA SER A 100 -30.43 -12.23 5.32
C SER A 100 -29.34 -12.46 4.27
N ARG A 101 -29.70 -12.33 2.99
CA ARG A 101 -28.73 -12.24 1.87
C ARG A 101 -28.57 -10.79 1.48
N LYS A 102 -27.35 -10.27 1.60
CA LYS A 102 -27.07 -8.87 1.28
C LYS A 102 -26.79 -8.71 -0.21
N LYS A 103 -27.44 -7.72 -0.84
CA LYS A 103 -27.12 -7.29 -2.19
C LYS A 103 -25.85 -6.47 -2.12
N ARG A 104 -24.78 -6.86 -2.84
CA ARG A 104 -23.45 -6.22 -2.80
C ARG A 104 -23.52 -4.75 -3.18
N VAL A 105 -23.22 -3.87 -2.23
CA VAL A 105 -23.07 -2.44 -2.45
C VAL A 105 -21.65 -2.06 -2.02
N ARG A 106 -20.73 -1.98 -2.97
CA ARG A 106 -19.35 -1.53 -2.67
C ARG A 106 -19.39 -0.06 -2.28
N GLN A 107 -19.00 0.24 -1.06
CA GLN A 107 -18.74 1.63 -0.69
C GLN A 107 -17.41 2.10 -1.33
N PRO A 108 -17.42 3.20 -2.07
CA PRO A 108 -16.20 3.73 -2.67
C PRO A 108 -15.29 4.33 -1.58
N VAL A 109 -14.01 3.95 -1.59
CA VAL A 109 -12.98 4.62 -0.79
C VAL A 109 -12.61 5.92 -1.50
N GLU A 110 -13.08 7.06 -0.99
CA GLU A 110 -12.78 8.38 -1.51
C GLU A 110 -11.49 8.90 -0.89
N LEU A 111 -10.53 9.29 -1.73
CA LEU A 111 -9.28 9.91 -1.32
C LEU A 111 -9.21 11.33 -1.84
N ARG A 112 -8.92 12.28 -0.96
CA ARG A 112 -8.62 13.67 -1.35
C ARG A 112 -7.12 13.85 -1.40
N VAL A 113 -6.62 14.45 -2.49
CA VAL A 113 -5.18 14.64 -2.70
C VAL A 113 -4.84 16.11 -2.61
N TYR A 114 -3.84 16.43 -1.78
CA TYR A 114 -3.36 17.79 -1.57
C TYR A 114 -1.85 17.87 -1.78
N ARG A 115 -1.39 19.01 -2.29
CA ARG A 115 0.02 19.38 -2.23
C ARG A 115 0.37 19.74 -0.79
N CYS A 116 1.49 19.24 -0.28
CA CYS A 116 1.91 19.49 1.09
C CYS A 116 3.39 19.89 1.20
N GLY A 117 3.77 20.43 2.34
CA GLY A 117 5.16 20.73 2.67
C GLY A 117 5.97 19.47 2.98
N THR A 118 7.30 19.57 2.89
CA THR A 118 8.21 18.48 3.22
C THR A 118 8.22 18.11 4.71
N ASN A 119 7.75 19.01 5.58
CA ASN A 119 7.61 18.77 7.02
C ASN A 119 6.65 17.62 7.35
N LEU A 120 5.63 17.38 6.51
CA LEU A 120 4.70 16.27 6.68
C LEU A 120 5.40 14.89 6.57
N TRP A 121 6.58 14.84 5.94
CA TRP A 121 7.40 13.63 5.85
C TRP A 121 7.76 13.04 7.22
N LYS A 122 7.86 13.86 8.26
CA LYS A 122 8.16 13.40 9.64
C LYS A 122 7.18 12.30 10.10
N MET A 123 5.92 12.40 9.69
CA MET A 123 4.87 11.43 10.01
C MET A 123 5.06 10.09 9.28
N PHE A 124 5.65 10.10 8.09
CA PHE A 124 5.74 8.94 7.20
C PHE A 124 7.12 8.28 7.18
N ARG A 125 8.18 8.98 7.60
CA ARG A 125 9.58 8.54 7.44
C ARG A 125 9.87 7.17 8.07
N ASN A 126 9.25 6.87 9.21
CA ASN A 126 9.50 5.63 9.95
C ASN A 126 8.90 4.39 9.26
N TYR A 127 7.95 4.60 8.35
CA TYR A 127 7.30 3.53 7.57
C TYR A 127 7.92 3.33 6.20
N HIS A 128 8.99 4.08 5.88
CA HIS A 128 9.71 3.91 4.62
C HIS A 128 10.95 3.04 4.83
N TYR A 129 11.09 2.00 4.02
CA TYR A 129 12.16 0.99 4.13
C TYR A 129 13.57 1.46 3.72
N LEU A 130 13.70 2.69 3.22
CA LEU A 130 14.98 3.33 2.90
C LEU A 130 15.29 4.42 3.92
N ASN A 131 16.45 5.10 3.71
CA ASN A 131 16.84 6.26 4.52
C ASN A 131 15.69 7.25 4.73
N GLY A 132 15.54 7.72 5.95
CA GLY A 132 14.47 8.62 6.39
C GLY A 132 14.55 10.05 5.84
N SER A 133 15.54 10.42 5.01
CA SER A 133 15.66 11.74 4.42
C SER A 133 14.91 11.88 3.09
N LEU A 134 14.37 13.07 2.83
CA LEU A 134 13.91 13.48 1.51
C LEU A 134 15.06 14.16 0.75
N GLY A 135 15.16 13.89 -0.54
CA GLY A 135 16.09 14.63 -1.40
C GLY A 135 15.70 16.11 -1.53
N ALA A 136 16.66 16.97 -1.84
CA ALA A 136 16.41 18.39 -2.09
C ALA A 136 15.49 18.58 -3.32
N GLY A 137 14.65 19.63 -3.30
CA GLY A 137 13.83 20.04 -4.43
C GLY A 137 12.66 19.10 -4.79
N VAL A 138 12.28 18.19 -3.90
CA VAL A 138 11.10 17.33 -4.12
C VAL A 138 9.80 18.09 -3.88
N ARG A 139 8.77 17.72 -4.65
CA ARG A 139 7.39 18.17 -4.42
C ARG A 139 6.62 17.06 -3.73
N CYS A 140 6.01 17.38 -2.60
CA CYS A 140 5.26 16.42 -1.79
C CYS A 140 3.76 16.58 -1.98
N TYR A 141 3.07 15.45 -2.02
CA TYR A 141 1.62 15.35 -2.03
C TYR A 141 1.19 14.36 -0.97
N THR A 142 0.03 14.57 -0.39
CA THR A 142 -0.58 13.66 0.57
C THR A 142 -1.97 13.24 0.10
N ALA A 143 -2.30 11.98 0.30
CA ALA A 143 -3.66 11.50 0.19
C ALA A 143 -4.29 11.51 1.58
N VAL A 144 -5.49 12.05 1.67
CA VAL A 144 -6.29 12.19 2.89
C VAL A 144 -7.53 11.31 2.77
N TYR A 145 -7.79 10.52 3.80
CA TYR A 145 -8.98 9.70 3.97
C TYR A 145 -9.64 10.07 5.28
N GLN A 146 -10.94 10.39 5.26
CA GLN A 146 -11.70 10.82 6.47
C GLN A 146 -11.00 11.92 7.30
N GLY A 147 -10.42 12.91 6.61
CA GLY A 147 -9.73 14.03 7.26
C GLY A 147 -8.30 13.74 7.72
N LYS A 148 -7.80 12.50 7.64
CA LYS A 148 -6.46 12.11 8.10
C LYS A 148 -5.51 11.88 6.92
N PRO A 149 -4.24 12.35 6.97
CA PRO A 149 -3.21 12.02 6.00
C PRO A 149 -2.86 10.53 6.09
N VAL A 150 -3.10 9.76 5.03
CA VAL A 150 -2.91 8.30 5.02
C VAL A 150 -1.79 7.84 4.10
N ALA A 151 -1.37 8.68 3.16
CA ALA A 151 -0.25 8.39 2.27
C ALA A 151 0.48 9.67 1.87
N LEU A 152 1.77 9.53 1.57
CA LEU A 152 2.61 10.60 1.06
C LEU A 152 3.40 10.12 -0.16
N ILE A 153 3.46 10.96 -1.19
CA ILE A 153 4.32 10.78 -2.35
C ILE A 153 5.22 12.02 -2.51
N ALA A 154 6.50 11.78 -2.72
CA ALA A 154 7.48 12.82 -3.03
C ALA A 154 7.99 12.61 -4.45
N VAL A 155 7.90 13.63 -5.29
CA VAL A 155 8.30 13.62 -6.69
C VAL A 155 9.50 14.54 -6.89
N ALA A 156 10.59 13.99 -7.42
CA ALA A 156 11.79 14.71 -7.83
C ALA A 156 11.75 15.04 -9.32
N CYS A 157 12.21 16.25 -9.68
CA CYS A 157 12.49 16.61 -11.05
C CYS A 157 13.97 16.34 -11.34
N VAL A 158 14.26 15.38 -12.20
CA VAL A 158 15.63 15.08 -12.61
C VAL A 158 15.96 15.88 -13.86
N ARG A 159 17.01 16.71 -13.80
CA ARG A 159 17.46 17.61 -14.88
C ARG A 159 18.95 17.34 -15.18
N MET A 160 19.23 16.13 -15.65
CA MET A 160 20.57 15.76 -16.12
C MET A 160 20.57 15.69 -17.67
N LYS A 161 21.24 14.70 -18.27
CA LYS A 161 21.21 14.44 -19.71
C LYS A 161 19.79 14.23 -20.25
N ALA A 162 18.92 13.61 -19.45
CA ALA A 162 17.48 13.51 -19.72
C ALA A 162 16.68 14.26 -18.65
N LYS A 163 15.58 14.90 -19.06
CA LYS A 163 14.65 15.59 -18.16
C LYS A 163 13.43 14.70 -17.92
N TYR A 164 13.17 14.35 -16.65
CA TYR A 164 12.02 13.53 -16.28
C TYR A 164 11.61 13.73 -14.82
N TYR A 165 10.41 13.34 -14.49
CA TYR A 165 9.94 13.25 -13.11
C TYR A 165 10.09 11.84 -12.57
N ARG A 166 10.46 11.71 -11.31
CA ARG A 166 10.62 10.43 -10.65
C ARG A 166 10.04 10.45 -9.26
N VAL A 167 9.28 9.42 -8.91
CA VAL A 167 8.88 9.19 -7.53
C VAL A 167 10.13 8.91 -6.68
N SER A 168 10.40 9.78 -5.73
CA SER A 168 11.50 9.65 -4.76
C SER A 168 11.07 8.82 -3.55
N ARG A 169 9.85 9.05 -3.07
CA ARG A 169 9.25 8.34 -1.94
C ARG A 169 7.77 8.11 -2.20
N LEU A 170 7.28 6.95 -1.81
CA LEU A 170 5.85 6.62 -1.74
C LEU A 170 5.64 5.80 -0.48
N VAL A 171 4.84 6.31 0.42
CA VAL A 171 4.51 5.67 1.69
C VAL A 171 3.00 5.71 1.89
N VAL A 172 2.44 4.58 2.29
CA VAL A 172 1.08 4.45 2.80
C VAL A 172 1.20 3.98 4.23
N LEU A 173 0.51 4.61 5.16
CA LEU A 173 0.51 4.19 6.56
C LEU A 173 0.03 2.73 6.67
N PRO A 174 0.61 1.92 7.57
CA PRO A 174 0.31 0.49 7.69
C PRO A 174 -1.19 0.19 7.74
N ASP A 175 -1.93 0.98 8.50
CA ASP A 175 -3.37 0.80 8.72
C ASP A 175 -4.22 0.98 7.46
N TYR A 176 -3.69 1.65 6.44
CA TYR A 176 -4.39 1.92 5.17
C TYR A 176 -3.84 1.14 3.97
N GLN A 177 -2.97 0.15 4.23
CA GLN A 177 -2.44 -0.73 3.19
C GLN A 177 -3.45 -1.81 2.79
N GLY A 178 -3.28 -2.40 1.60
CA GLY A 178 -4.15 -3.49 1.09
C GLY A 178 -5.41 -3.05 0.37
N ILE A 179 -5.99 -1.90 0.69
CA ILE A 179 -7.23 -1.39 0.06
C ILE A 179 -7.00 -0.68 -1.27
N GLY A 180 -5.74 -0.50 -1.68
CA GLY A 180 -5.36 0.05 -2.99
C GLY A 180 -5.05 1.54 -2.99
N VAL A 181 -4.91 2.18 -1.82
CA VAL A 181 -4.54 3.59 -1.66
C VAL A 181 -3.27 3.92 -2.44
N GLY A 182 -2.18 3.18 -2.22
CA GLY A 182 -0.88 3.46 -2.82
C GLY A 182 -0.92 3.45 -4.35
N LYS A 183 -1.58 2.46 -4.96
CA LYS A 183 -1.69 2.36 -6.42
C LYS A 183 -2.54 3.48 -7.00
N ARG A 184 -3.69 3.79 -6.40
CA ARG A 184 -4.58 4.87 -6.88
C ARG A 184 -3.89 6.22 -6.76
N PHE A 185 -3.22 6.46 -5.63
CA PHE A 185 -2.50 7.70 -5.39
C PHE A 185 -1.32 7.88 -6.36
N LEU A 186 -0.54 6.82 -6.58
CA LEU A 186 0.56 6.82 -7.55
C LEU A 186 0.06 7.13 -8.97
N ASN A 187 -1.02 6.47 -9.41
CA ASN A 187 -1.60 6.68 -10.74
C ASN A 187 -2.14 8.11 -10.89
N PHE A 188 -2.82 8.63 -9.86
CA PHE A 188 -3.33 10.00 -9.87
C PHE A 188 -2.20 11.04 -10.04
N ILE A 189 -1.11 10.89 -9.28
CA ILE A 189 0.03 11.80 -9.39
C ILE A 189 0.74 11.65 -10.74
N ALA A 190 0.89 10.43 -11.25
CA ALA A 190 1.49 10.19 -12.56
C ALA A 190 0.66 10.85 -13.66
N GLU A 191 -0.67 10.71 -13.63
CA GLU A 191 -1.59 11.36 -14.56
C GLU A 191 -1.51 12.88 -14.46
N LEU A 192 -1.50 13.44 -13.24
CA LEU A 192 -1.38 14.88 -13.00
C LEU A 192 -0.12 15.46 -13.67
N TYR A 193 1.04 14.79 -13.50
CA TYR A 193 2.28 15.25 -14.12
C TYR A 193 2.29 15.05 -15.64
N SER A 194 1.75 13.95 -16.13
CA SER A 194 1.71 13.63 -17.56
C SER A 194 0.73 14.50 -18.33
N SER A 195 -0.33 15.00 -17.67
CA SER A 195 -1.29 15.95 -18.28
C SER A 195 -0.74 17.38 -18.34
N GLN A 196 0.09 17.76 -17.36
CA GLN A 196 0.64 19.11 -17.26
C GLN A 196 1.97 19.30 -18.00
N THR A 197 2.69 18.21 -18.27
CA THR A 197 4.02 18.28 -18.87
C THR A 197 4.23 17.18 -19.89
N ARG A 198 5.11 17.41 -20.87
CA ARG A 198 5.55 16.38 -21.83
C ARG A 198 6.71 15.54 -21.30
N MET A 199 7.11 15.74 -20.04
CA MET A 199 8.24 15.01 -19.44
C MET A 199 7.81 13.62 -18.99
N PRO A 200 8.60 12.57 -19.23
CA PRO A 200 8.32 11.23 -18.75
C PRO A 200 8.23 11.18 -17.23
N PHE A 201 7.36 10.32 -16.72
CA PHE A 201 7.17 10.08 -15.30
C PHE A 201 7.54 8.65 -14.93
N TYR A 202 8.43 8.48 -13.94
CA TYR A 202 8.99 7.19 -13.55
C TYR A 202 8.80 6.88 -12.07
N ILE A 203 8.76 5.60 -11.76
CA ILE A 203 9.00 5.06 -10.42
C ILE A 203 10.08 3.99 -10.48
N LEU A 204 11.04 4.07 -9.55
CA LEU A 204 12.02 3.02 -9.29
C LEU A 204 11.65 2.36 -7.96
N THR A 205 11.35 1.09 -7.98
CA THR A 205 10.85 0.39 -6.80
C THR A 205 11.41 -1.02 -6.68
N SER A 206 11.52 -1.51 -5.45
CA SER A 206 11.69 -2.92 -5.10
C SER A 206 10.48 -3.47 -4.35
N ASN A 207 9.41 -2.69 -4.21
CA ASN A 207 8.20 -3.14 -3.51
C ASN A 207 7.47 -4.21 -4.34
N PRO A 208 7.29 -5.44 -3.79
CA PRO A 208 6.66 -6.54 -4.52
C PRO A 208 5.21 -6.25 -4.94
N GLN A 209 4.49 -5.42 -4.19
CA GLN A 209 3.11 -5.05 -4.54
C GLN A 209 3.02 -4.23 -5.82
N ILE A 210 3.99 -3.34 -6.04
CA ILE A 210 4.06 -2.54 -7.26
C ILE A 210 4.58 -3.40 -8.41
N ILE A 211 5.62 -4.22 -8.16
CA ILE A 211 6.25 -5.06 -9.18
C ILE A 211 5.28 -6.14 -9.71
N ARG A 212 4.55 -6.82 -8.81
CA ARG A 212 3.61 -7.90 -9.14
C ARG A 212 2.16 -7.41 -9.30
N GLY A 213 1.91 -6.13 -9.05
CA GLY A 213 0.59 -5.53 -9.16
C GLY A 213 0.18 -5.37 -10.63
N ASP A 214 -1.14 -5.35 -10.87
CA ASP A 214 -1.69 -4.97 -12.18
C ASP A 214 -1.48 -3.46 -12.40
N MET A 215 -0.37 -3.13 -13.07
CA MET A 215 0.06 -1.76 -13.39
C MET A 215 -0.20 -1.44 -14.86
N LYS A 216 -1.46 -1.55 -15.31
CA LYS A 216 -1.88 -1.43 -16.73
C LYS A 216 -1.39 -0.17 -17.45
N SER A 217 -1.20 0.93 -16.72
CA SER A 217 -0.72 2.21 -17.27
C SER A 217 0.79 2.41 -17.06
N TRP A 218 1.54 1.34 -16.84
CA TRP A 218 2.97 1.42 -16.57
C TRP A 218 3.75 0.40 -17.41
N LYS A 219 4.80 0.87 -18.08
CA LYS A 219 5.71 0.04 -18.86
C LYS A 219 7.00 -0.20 -18.07
N VAL A 220 7.43 -1.44 -17.96
CA VAL A 220 8.75 -1.78 -17.41
C VAL A 220 9.80 -1.28 -18.38
N THR A 221 10.71 -0.40 -17.90
CA THR A 221 11.82 0.14 -18.69
C THR A 221 13.16 -0.46 -18.32
N ARG A 222 13.31 -0.91 -17.07
CA ARG A 222 14.52 -1.55 -16.59
C ARG A 222 14.19 -2.53 -15.46
N PHE A 223 14.83 -3.67 -15.50
CA PHE A 223 14.82 -4.69 -14.44
C PHE A 223 16.25 -5.07 -14.11
N GLY A 224 16.62 -5.17 -12.85
CA GLY A 224 17.96 -5.58 -12.44
C GLY A 224 18.30 -5.21 -11.00
N HIS A 225 19.53 -5.47 -10.65
CA HIS A 225 20.07 -5.09 -9.35
C HIS A 225 20.44 -3.60 -9.31
N ALA A 226 20.34 -2.99 -8.12
CA ALA A 226 20.87 -1.66 -7.91
C ALA A 226 22.40 -1.70 -8.10
N SER A 227 22.91 -1.07 -9.18
CA SER A 227 24.34 -1.00 -9.47
C SER A 227 24.89 0.38 -9.08
N ARG A 228 26.12 0.40 -8.54
CA ARG A 228 26.89 1.63 -8.44
C ARG A 228 27.22 2.13 -9.84
N GLY A 229 26.96 3.42 -10.12
CA GLY A 229 27.53 4.07 -11.30
C GLY A 229 29.07 4.08 -11.20
N LYS A 230 29.78 3.89 -12.32
CA LYS A 230 31.24 3.88 -12.38
C LYS A 230 31.92 5.23 -12.04
N ASN A 231 31.17 6.29 -11.77
CA ASN A 231 31.68 7.62 -11.41
C ASN A 231 31.44 7.87 -9.92
N ASP A 232 32.18 7.19 -9.07
CA ASP A 232 32.35 7.57 -7.66
C ASP A 232 33.43 8.65 -7.55
N SER A 233 33.15 9.84 -8.04
CA SER A 233 33.86 11.02 -7.56
C SER A 233 33.41 11.29 -6.13
N LYS A 234 34.33 11.62 -5.27
CA LYS A 234 34.31 11.81 -3.80
C LYS A 234 33.19 12.68 -3.18
N ILE A 235 32.00 12.73 -3.77
CA ILE A 235 30.86 13.54 -3.31
C ILE A 235 29.87 12.63 -2.58
N ASN A 236 29.85 12.78 -1.27
CA ASN A 236 28.86 12.36 -0.28
C ASN A 236 28.86 10.88 0.16
N ASN A 237 29.57 10.61 1.24
CA ASN A 237 29.43 9.42 2.09
C ASN A 237 27.98 9.15 2.56
N GLU A 238 27.12 10.17 2.65
CA GLU A 238 25.70 10.02 3.04
C GLU A 238 24.84 9.35 1.96
N ILE A 239 25.16 9.52 0.67
CA ILE A 239 24.43 8.86 -0.43
C ILE A 239 24.79 7.39 -0.54
N THR A 240 26.01 7.01 -0.15
CA THR A 240 26.49 5.62 -0.22
C THR A 240 25.84 4.71 0.83
N SER A 241 25.38 5.24 1.96
CA SER A 241 24.74 4.47 3.04
C SER A 241 23.34 3.94 2.65
N SER A 242 22.68 4.51 1.63
CA SER A 242 21.35 4.11 1.18
C SER A 242 21.37 3.07 0.04
N LEU A 243 22.53 2.69 -0.47
CA LEU A 243 22.68 1.73 -1.56
C LEU A 243 22.62 0.30 -1.03
N SER A 244 21.47 -0.32 -1.11
CA SER A 244 21.31 -1.76 -0.88
C SER A 244 21.94 -2.52 -2.06
N ARG A 245 23.16 -3.03 -1.89
CA ARG A 245 23.79 -3.98 -2.82
C ARG A 245 22.90 -5.23 -2.90
N ASN A 246 22.68 -5.79 -4.07
CA ASN A 246 21.90 -7.02 -4.32
C ASN A 246 20.36 -6.91 -4.27
N ARG A 247 19.75 -5.74 -4.09
CA ARG A 247 18.32 -5.61 -4.15
C ARG A 247 17.82 -5.52 -5.59
N ILE A 248 16.85 -6.38 -5.94
CA ILE A 248 16.17 -6.30 -7.23
C ILE A 248 15.33 -5.02 -7.27
N THR A 249 15.52 -4.23 -8.31
CA THR A 249 14.77 -3.00 -8.58
C THR A 249 14.14 -3.04 -9.95
N VAL A 250 12.95 -2.47 -10.06
CA VAL A 250 12.23 -2.32 -11.32
C VAL A 250 11.98 -0.84 -11.56
N SER A 251 12.32 -0.36 -12.74
CA SER A 251 11.96 0.97 -13.22
C SER A 251 10.74 0.86 -14.11
N LEU A 252 9.70 1.62 -13.76
CA LEU A 252 8.43 1.67 -14.48
C LEU A 252 8.23 3.10 -14.98
N GLN A 253 7.83 3.24 -16.24
CA GLN A 253 7.41 4.50 -16.85
C GLN A 253 5.90 4.53 -16.97
N TYR A 254 5.29 5.63 -16.58
CA TYR A 254 3.86 5.86 -16.78
C TYR A 254 3.56 6.10 -18.27
N THR A 255 2.58 5.39 -18.78
CA THR A 255 2.06 5.56 -20.14
C THR A 255 0.62 6.03 -20.04
N ARG A 256 0.37 7.27 -20.45
CA ARG A 256 -1.00 7.80 -20.52
C ARG A 256 -1.80 6.95 -21.49
N LYS A 257 -3.00 6.55 -21.08
CA LYS A 257 -3.98 6.01 -22.02
C LYS A 257 -4.58 7.19 -22.78
N GLU A 258 -4.49 7.14 -24.08
CA GLU A 258 -5.25 8.02 -24.98
C GLU A 258 -6.74 7.78 -24.83
#